data_4a05abf6482e45cd0fd12cb153fef39b
#
_entry.id   4a05abf6482e45cd0fd12cb153fef39b
#
_cell.length_a   1.000
_cell.length_b   1.000
_cell.length_c   1.000
_cell.angle_alpha   90.00
_cell.angle_beta   90.00
_cell.angle_gamma   90.00
#
_symmetry.space_group_name_H-M   'P 1'
#
loop_
_entity.id
_entity.type
_entity.pdbx_description
1 polymer ?
#
loop_
_entity_poly.entity_id
_entity_poly.type
_entity_poly.pdbx_seq_one_letter_code
_entity_poly.pdbx_strand_id
1 'polypeptide(L)'
;MSIITVATTKGGAGKTTLARLILGRTAQMGLTPAAIDADFNRTLTDWATAFAKPPLTVRHELDETKIVTLVSELHEAHDLVVIDTAGAASQSTIFAIGCADLVLVPIAQSSADVIEGIKTVNLVKSAAQMMGKEISRRVVLTAVQPGTNVADRIEQEVASAGLPILKTRLHRLVAFQEMSFTGLAPVSGLAGIQCSRFLDDLEALGALPETTKLAS
;
A
#
# COMPACT_ATOMS: atom_id res chain seq x y z
N MET A 1 -2.72 15.86 -4.69
CA MET A 1 -3.42 14.94 -3.76
C MET A 1 -3.54 13.60 -4.44
N SER A 2 -3.35 12.50 -3.72
CA SER A 2 -3.30 11.17 -4.34
C SER A 2 -4.08 10.14 -3.53
N ILE A 3 -4.68 9.19 -4.24
CA ILE A 3 -5.37 8.04 -3.65
C ILE A 3 -4.56 6.80 -3.96
N ILE A 4 -4.04 6.14 -2.93
CA ILE A 4 -3.27 4.90 -3.05
C ILE A 4 -4.09 3.73 -2.52
N THR A 5 -4.40 2.76 -3.36
CA THR A 5 -5.03 1.51 -2.91
C THR A 5 -3.98 0.41 -2.80
N VAL A 6 -3.96 -0.28 -1.67
CA VAL A 6 -3.12 -1.48 -1.48
C VAL A 6 -4.01 -2.71 -1.63
N ALA A 7 -3.83 -3.46 -2.70
CA ALA A 7 -4.70 -4.58 -3.07
C ALA A 7 -3.91 -5.84 -3.45
N THR A 8 -4.40 -6.98 -3.01
CA THR A 8 -4.04 -8.31 -3.53
C THR A 8 -5.15 -9.30 -3.19
N THR A 9 -5.35 -10.28 -4.04
CA THR A 9 -6.35 -11.33 -3.87
C THR A 9 -5.95 -12.38 -2.82
N LYS A 10 -4.76 -12.24 -2.20
CA LYS A 10 -4.24 -13.16 -1.19
C LYS A 10 -4.09 -12.49 0.18
N GLY A 11 -4.44 -13.22 1.25
CA GLY A 11 -4.14 -12.83 2.62
C GLY A 11 -2.65 -12.97 2.95
N GLY A 12 -2.13 -12.12 3.85
CA GLY A 12 -0.76 -12.21 4.37
C GLY A 12 0.35 -11.67 3.48
N ALA A 13 0.05 -11.09 2.32
CA ALA A 13 1.06 -10.53 1.41
C ALA A 13 1.64 -9.16 1.86
N GLY A 14 1.20 -8.61 3.00
CA GLY A 14 1.74 -7.36 3.55
C GLY A 14 0.95 -6.10 3.23
N LYS A 15 -0.31 -6.18 2.80
CA LYS A 15 -1.17 -5.01 2.51
C LYS A 15 -1.21 -4.01 3.65
N THR A 16 -1.71 -4.43 4.81
CA THR A 16 -1.83 -3.59 6.00
C THR A 16 -0.47 -3.08 6.50
N THR A 17 0.61 -3.85 6.30
CA THR A 17 1.97 -3.40 6.61
C THR A 17 2.39 -2.24 5.71
N LEU A 18 2.10 -2.32 4.41
CA LEU A 18 2.35 -1.21 3.47
C LEU A 18 1.50 0.01 3.81
N ALA A 19 0.21 -0.18 4.10
CA ALA A 19 -0.67 0.91 4.51
C ALA A 19 -0.13 1.63 5.75
N ARG A 20 0.24 0.89 6.81
CA ARG A 20 0.86 1.44 8.03
C ARG A 20 2.17 2.20 7.73
N LEU A 21 3.02 1.63 6.85
CA LEU A 21 4.27 2.25 6.47
C LEU A 21 4.03 3.60 5.78
N ILE A 22 3.14 3.63 4.78
CA ILE A 22 2.80 4.87 4.05
C ILE A 22 2.24 5.90 5.02
N LEU A 23 1.20 5.56 5.78
CA LEU A 23 0.55 6.45 6.72
C LEU A 23 1.52 6.99 7.78
N GLY A 24 2.28 6.09 8.42
CA GLY A 24 3.21 6.47 9.49
C GLY A 24 4.34 7.36 8.99
N ARG A 25 4.93 7.03 7.84
CA ARG A 25 6.04 7.82 7.28
C ARG A 25 5.58 9.18 6.74
N THR A 26 4.47 9.24 6.02
CA THR A 26 3.95 10.50 5.50
C THR A 26 3.52 11.44 6.65
N ALA A 27 2.90 10.91 7.70
CA ALA A 27 2.58 11.69 8.90
C ALA A 27 3.85 12.21 9.61
N GLN A 28 4.91 11.41 9.70
CA GLN A 28 6.21 11.85 10.27
C GLN A 28 6.89 12.93 9.41
N MET A 29 6.57 13.01 8.12
CA MET A 29 7.04 14.07 7.22
C MET A 29 6.17 15.33 7.27
N GLY A 30 5.16 15.38 8.13
CA GLY A 30 4.27 16.53 8.32
C GLY A 30 3.09 16.59 7.37
N LEU A 31 2.84 15.53 6.57
CA LEU A 31 1.63 15.40 5.79
C LEU A 31 0.45 14.97 6.67
N THR A 32 -0.76 15.20 6.19
CA THR A 32 -2.02 14.78 6.83
C THR A 32 -2.62 13.58 6.07
N PRO A 33 -2.09 12.34 6.26
CA PRO A 33 -2.66 11.18 5.59
C PRO A 33 -3.94 10.70 6.28
N ALA A 34 -4.86 10.15 5.48
CA ALA A 34 -6.01 9.42 5.97
C ALA A 34 -6.08 8.02 5.36
N ALA A 35 -6.86 7.13 5.96
CA ALA A 35 -7.06 5.80 5.38
C ALA A 35 -8.51 5.32 5.47
N ILE A 36 -8.84 4.42 4.55
CA ILE A 36 -10.03 3.57 4.60
C ILE A 36 -9.56 2.13 4.78
N ASP A 37 -10.04 1.50 5.87
CA ASP A 37 -9.86 0.08 6.13
C ASP A 37 -11.07 -0.67 5.56
N ALA A 38 -10.89 -1.29 4.41
CA ALA A 38 -11.91 -2.08 3.71
C ALA A 38 -11.73 -3.59 3.95
N ASP A 39 -11.05 -3.99 5.04
CA ASP A 39 -10.93 -5.38 5.47
C ASP A 39 -11.89 -5.66 6.63
N PHE A 40 -12.63 -6.77 6.54
CA PHE A 40 -13.53 -7.22 7.59
C PHE A 40 -12.83 -7.36 8.96
N ASN A 41 -11.55 -7.72 8.97
CA ASN A 41 -10.78 -7.89 10.20
C ASN A 41 -10.40 -6.57 10.89
N ARG A 42 -10.65 -5.41 10.29
CA ARG A 42 -10.39 -4.08 10.86
C ARG A 42 -8.96 -3.84 11.36
N THR A 43 -8.00 -4.57 10.81
CA THR A 43 -6.62 -4.62 11.32
C THR A 43 -5.93 -3.27 11.27
N LEU A 44 -6.21 -2.45 10.27
CA LEU A 44 -5.67 -1.08 10.17
C LEU A 44 -6.35 -0.13 11.14
N THR A 45 -7.69 -0.22 11.26
CA THR A 45 -8.50 0.62 12.17
C THR A 45 -8.12 0.40 13.63
N ASP A 46 -8.04 -0.86 14.05
CA ASP A 46 -7.72 -1.20 15.44
C ASP A 46 -6.28 -0.78 15.78
N TRP A 47 -5.34 -0.96 14.85
CA TRP A 47 -3.98 -0.47 14.99
C TRP A 47 -3.92 1.05 15.12
N ALA A 48 -4.64 1.78 14.26
CA ALA A 48 -4.63 3.24 14.29
C ALA A 48 -5.18 3.79 15.62
N THR A 49 -6.24 3.16 16.13
CA THR A 49 -6.87 3.55 17.39
C THR A 49 -5.96 3.29 18.60
N ALA A 50 -5.28 2.13 18.62
CA ALA A 50 -4.52 1.69 19.79
C ALA A 50 -3.08 2.19 19.81
N PHE A 51 -2.43 2.36 18.65
CA PHE A 51 -0.99 2.50 18.58
C PHE A 51 -0.49 3.67 17.73
N ALA A 52 -1.23 4.14 16.70
CA ALA A 52 -0.69 5.10 15.75
C ALA A 52 -0.23 6.41 16.41
N LYS A 53 0.98 6.84 16.08
CA LYS A 53 1.62 8.09 16.54
C LYS A 53 2.34 8.78 15.38
N PRO A 54 1.96 10.03 15.03
CA PRO A 54 0.81 10.76 15.57
C PRO A 54 -0.52 10.06 15.29
N PRO A 55 -1.62 10.50 15.91
CA PRO A 55 -2.97 9.99 15.62
C PRO A 55 -3.30 10.14 14.13
N LEU A 56 -3.93 9.11 13.56
CA LEU A 56 -4.28 9.04 12.15
C LEU A 56 -5.80 8.98 11.96
N THR A 57 -6.29 9.61 10.91
CA THR A 57 -7.68 9.47 10.49
C THR A 57 -7.83 8.14 9.74
N VAL A 58 -8.45 7.14 10.36
CA VAL A 58 -8.77 5.87 9.72
C VAL A 58 -10.27 5.60 9.86
N ARG A 59 -10.92 5.27 8.75
CA ARG A 59 -12.34 4.90 8.68
C ARG A 59 -12.47 3.45 8.23
N HIS A 60 -13.29 2.69 8.93
CA HIS A 60 -13.62 1.33 8.51
C HIS A 60 -14.92 1.36 7.69
N GLU A 61 -14.87 0.85 6.46
CA GLU A 61 -16.04 0.77 5.59
C GLU A 61 -15.94 -0.44 4.66
N LEU A 62 -17.00 -1.25 4.59
CA LEU A 62 -17.10 -2.44 3.77
C LEU A 62 -18.09 -2.29 2.60
N ASP A 63 -18.99 -1.33 2.72
CA ASP A 63 -19.97 -1.02 1.68
C ASP A 63 -19.30 -0.29 0.53
N GLU A 64 -19.26 -0.91 -0.64
CA GLU A 64 -18.58 -0.39 -1.81
C GLU A 64 -19.08 0.99 -2.25
N THR A 65 -20.36 1.27 -2.09
CA THR A 65 -20.93 2.56 -2.48
C THR A 65 -20.52 3.68 -1.54
N LYS A 66 -20.42 3.36 -0.24
CA LYS A 66 -19.95 4.29 0.78
C LYS A 66 -18.44 4.54 0.69
N ILE A 67 -17.65 3.54 0.27
CA ILE A 67 -16.21 3.72 0.03
C ILE A 67 -15.96 4.87 -0.95
N VAL A 68 -16.72 4.94 -2.06
CA VAL A 68 -16.57 6.01 -3.06
C VAL A 68 -16.84 7.39 -2.47
N THR A 69 -17.92 7.53 -1.71
CA THR A 69 -18.27 8.80 -1.04
C THR A 69 -17.19 9.18 -0.02
N LEU A 70 -16.79 8.23 0.82
CA LEU A 70 -15.79 8.44 1.86
C LEU A 70 -14.41 8.81 1.31
N VAL A 71 -14.01 8.22 0.17
CA VAL A 71 -12.79 8.62 -0.54
C VAL A 71 -12.84 10.09 -0.90
N SER A 72 -13.95 10.58 -1.46
CA SER A 72 -14.08 11.99 -1.84
C SER A 72 -14.01 12.92 -0.62
N GLU A 73 -14.71 12.58 0.47
CA GLU A 73 -14.68 13.35 1.71
C GLU A 73 -13.28 13.43 2.31
N LEU A 74 -12.57 12.30 2.39
CA LEU A 74 -11.22 12.26 2.93
C LEU A 74 -10.20 12.95 2.00
N HIS A 75 -10.39 12.83 0.70
CA HIS A 75 -9.52 13.45 -0.30
C HIS A 75 -9.56 14.99 -0.24
N GLU A 76 -10.71 15.59 0.08
CA GLU A 76 -10.84 17.03 0.25
C GLU A 76 -10.15 17.56 1.52
N ALA A 77 -10.07 16.73 2.57
CA ALA A 77 -9.60 17.13 3.89
C ALA A 77 -8.15 16.74 4.21
N HIS A 78 -7.52 15.86 3.41
CA HIS A 78 -6.22 15.28 3.70
C HIS A 78 -5.31 15.26 2.47
N ASP A 79 -4.00 15.30 2.68
CA ASP A 79 -2.99 15.32 1.60
C ASP A 79 -2.89 14.00 0.84
N LEU A 80 -3.25 12.88 1.48
CA LEU A 80 -3.16 11.53 0.96
C LEU A 80 -4.27 10.65 1.53
N VAL A 81 -4.88 9.84 0.69
CA VAL A 81 -5.81 8.77 1.12
C VAL A 81 -5.22 7.42 0.77
N VAL A 82 -5.14 6.52 1.75
CA VAL A 82 -4.71 5.13 1.58
C VAL A 82 -5.91 4.20 1.79
N ILE A 83 -6.15 3.28 0.86
CA ILE A 83 -7.20 2.27 1.01
C ILE A 83 -6.54 0.91 1.21
N ASP A 84 -6.73 0.30 2.37
CA ASP A 84 -6.29 -1.07 2.68
C ASP A 84 -7.44 -2.03 2.41
N THR A 85 -7.27 -2.96 1.46
CA THR A 85 -8.33 -3.86 1.03
C THR A 85 -8.24 -5.24 1.68
N ALA A 86 -9.34 -5.97 1.70
CA ALA A 86 -9.35 -7.39 2.07
C ALA A 86 -8.47 -8.24 1.13
N GLY A 87 -8.05 -9.41 1.63
CA GLY A 87 -7.31 -10.41 0.85
C GLY A 87 -8.22 -11.25 -0.06
N ALA A 88 -9.12 -10.61 -0.80
CA ALA A 88 -10.05 -11.28 -1.71
C ALA A 88 -10.46 -10.33 -2.85
N ALA A 89 -10.86 -10.90 -3.99
CA ALA A 89 -11.49 -10.15 -5.06
C ALA A 89 -12.96 -9.90 -4.71
N SER A 90 -13.22 -8.95 -3.80
CA SER A 90 -14.56 -8.51 -3.41
C SER A 90 -15.03 -7.32 -4.24
N GLN A 91 -16.32 -7.01 -4.21
CA GLN A 91 -16.84 -5.79 -4.83
C GLN A 91 -16.17 -4.56 -4.24
N SER A 92 -16.05 -4.48 -2.91
CA SER A 92 -15.36 -3.38 -2.23
C SER A 92 -13.92 -3.19 -2.71
N THR A 93 -13.18 -4.28 -2.99
CA THR A 93 -11.83 -4.21 -3.58
C THR A 93 -11.86 -3.61 -4.98
N ILE A 94 -12.83 -3.96 -5.83
CA ILE A 94 -12.97 -3.41 -7.19
C ILE A 94 -13.26 -1.90 -7.13
N PHE A 95 -14.18 -1.47 -6.26
CA PHE A 95 -14.48 -0.05 -6.06
C PHE A 95 -13.30 0.73 -5.48
N ALA A 96 -12.58 0.17 -4.50
CA ALA A 96 -11.36 0.74 -3.96
C ALA A 96 -10.27 0.92 -5.04
N ILE A 97 -10.10 -0.07 -5.92
CA ILE A 97 -9.21 0.03 -7.09
C ILE A 97 -9.67 1.15 -8.02
N GLY A 98 -10.97 1.26 -8.28
CA GLY A 98 -11.53 2.26 -9.16
C GLY A 98 -11.34 3.70 -8.68
N CYS A 99 -11.31 3.92 -7.36
CA CYS A 99 -11.03 5.22 -6.78
C CYS A 99 -9.55 5.62 -6.88
N ALA A 100 -8.64 4.64 -7.02
CA ALA A 100 -7.20 4.85 -6.92
C ALA A 100 -6.59 5.65 -8.08
N ASP A 101 -5.56 6.43 -7.78
CA ASP A 101 -4.60 6.95 -8.75
C ASP A 101 -3.43 5.96 -8.93
N LEU A 102 -3.03 5.29 -7.83
CA LEU A 102 -2.03 4.24 -7.81
C LEU A 102 -2.54 3.03 -7.04
N VAL A 103 -2.41 1.85 -7.62
CA VAL A 103 -2.61 0.57 -6.92
C VAL A 103 -1.25 -0.08 -6.65
N LEU A 104 -0.97 -0.34 -5.38
CA LEU A 104 0.18 -1.11 -4.94
C LEU A 104 -0.23 -2.57 -4.75
N VAL A 105 0.49 -3.47 -5.41
CA VAL A 105 0.24 -4.91 -5.37
C VAL A 105 1.39 -5.60 -4.65
N PRO A 106 1.26 -5.87 -3.34
CA PRO A 106 2.30 -6.58 -2.60
C PRO A 106 2.40 -8.04 -3.05
N ILE A 107 3.61 -8.49 -3.32
CA ILE A 107 3.97 -9.88 -3.62
C ILE A 107 5.04 -10.33 -2.62
N ALA A 108 4.73 -11.34 -1.82
CA ALA A 108 5.69 -11.98 -0.92
C ALA A 108 6.47 -13.10 -1.64
N GLN A 109 7.26 -13.87 -0.89
CA GLN A 109 8.24 -14.79 -1.44
C GLN A 109 7.70 -16.22 -1.68
N SER A 110 6.61 -16.35 -2.44
CA SER A 110 6.18 -17.67 -2.94
C SER A 110 5.63 -17.58 -4.36
N SER A 111 5.71 -18.69 -5.12
CA SER A 111 5.10 -18.76 -6.46
C SER A 111 3.59 -18.49 -6.42
N ALA A 112 2.91 -18.90 -5.36
CA ALA A 112 1.50 -18.60 -5.14
C ALA A 112 1.26 -17.08 -5.00
N ASP A 113 2.17 -16.33 -4.37
CA ASP A 113 2.07 -14.87 -4.27
C ASP A 113 2.24 -14.20 -5.64
N VAL A 114 3.13 -14.72 -6.49
CA VAL A 114 3.30 -14.22 -7.87
C VAL A 114 2.04 -14.44 -8.68
N ILE A 115 1.44 -15.64 -8.63
CA ILE A 115 0.20 -15.95 -9.34
C ILE A 115 -0.92 -14.99 -8.90
N GLU A 116 -1.10 -14.78 -7.60
CA GLU A 116 -2.12 -13.87 -7.08
C GLU A 116 -1.80 -12.40 -7.42
N GLY A 117 -0.53 -12.03 -7.46
CA GLY A 117 -0.08 -10.71 -7.94
C GLY A 117 -0.47 -10.48 -9.40
N ILE A 118 -0.24 -11.46 -10.28
CA ILE A 118 -0.65 -11.41 -11.69
C ILE A 118 -2.17 -11.23 -11.81
N LYS A 119 -2.96 -12.03 -11.06
CA LYS A 119 -4.42 -11.90 -11.04
C LYS A 119 -4.86 -10.50 -10.60
N THR A 120 -4.22 -9.97 -9.56
CA THR A 120 -4.52 -8.64 -9.04
C THR A 120 -4.21 -7.55 -10.07
N VAL A 121 -3.04 -7.61 -10.72
CA VAL A 121 -2.69 -6.66 -11.80
C VAL A 121 -3.70 -6.71 -12.95
N ASN A 122 -4.17 -7.91 -13.31
CA ASN A 122 -5.20 -8.05 -14.33
C ASN A 122 -6.56 -7.50 -13.86
N LEU A 123 -6.91 -7.67 -12.57
CA LEU A 123 -8.09 -7.06 -11.98
C LEU A 123 -8.04 -5.53 -12.07
N VAL A 124 -6.87 -4.92 -11.75
CA VAL A 124 -6.67 -3.47 -11.89
C VAL A 124 -6.85 -3.02 -13.34
N LYS A 125 -6.30 -3.76 -14.31
CA LYS A 125 -6.50 -3.46 -15.75
C LYS A 125 -7.97 -3.48 -16.13
N SER A 126 -8.71 -4.52 -15.71
CA SER A 126 -10.13 -4.66 -16.01
C SER A 126 -10.96 -3.54 -15.35
N ALA A 127 -10.68 -3.19 -14.10
CA ALA A 127 -11.35 -2.08 -13.40
C ALA A 127 -11.08 -0.74 -14.11
N ALA A 128 -9.84 -0.47 -14.51
CA ALA A 128 -9.47 0.72 -15.27
C ALA A 128 -10.25 0.84 -16.59
N GLN A 129 -10.35 -0.27 -17.34
CA GLN A 129 -11.14 -0.32 -18.59
C GLN A 129 -12.63 -0.08 -18.35
N MET A 130 -13.22 -0.69 -17.33
CA MET A 130 -14.63 -0.52 -17.00
C MET A 130 -14.97 0.92 -16.62
N MET A 131 -14.06 1.61 -15.95
CA MET A 131 -14.26 2.99 -15.47
C MET A 131 -13.80 4.05 -16.46
N GLY A 132 -13.18 3.66 -17.59
CA GLY A 132 -12.64 4.60 -18.58
C GLY A 132 -11.54 5.51 -17.99
N LYS A 133 -10.85 5.05 -16.93
CA LYS A 133 -9.82 5.80 -16.19
C LYS A 133 -8.47 5.06 -16.29
N GLU A 134 -7.39 5.82 -16.49
CA GLU A 134 -6.05 5.26 -16.27
C GLU A 134 -5.78 5.11 -14.76
N ILE A 135 -5.43 3.88 -14.33
CA ILE A 135 -5.04 3.57 -12.97
C ILE A 135 -3.60 3.07 -12.99
N SER A 136 -2.70 3.86 -12.40
CA SER A 136 -1.31 3.43 -12.25
C SER A 136 -1.23 2.21 -11.32
N ARG A 137 -0.31 1.30 -11.57
CA ARG A 137 -0.12 0.11 -10.74
C ARG A 137 1.34 -0.23 -10.61
N ARG A 138 1.75 -0.70 -9.44
CA ARG A 138 3.12 -1.17 -9.16
C ARG A 138 3.09 -2.38 -8.25
N VAL A 139 3.87 -3.38 -8.62
CA VAL A 139 4.18 -4.50 -7.73
C VAL A 139 5.22 -4.06 -6.70
N VAL A 140 4.98 -4.40 -5.45
CA VAL A 140 5.91 -4.20 -4.33
C VAL A 140 6.36 -5.57 -3.85
N LEU A 141 7.64 -5.89 -3.98
CA LEU A 141 8.21 -7.10 -3.41
C LEU A 141 8.34 -6.92 -1.90
N THR A 142 7.62 -7.73 -1.14
CA THR A 142 7.53 -7.66 0.33
C THR A 142 8.15 -8.89 0.99
N ALA A 143 8.55 -8.73 2.24
CA ALA A 143 9.15 -9.80 3.05
C ALA A 143 10.36 -10.48 2.37
N VAL A 144 11.10 -9.72 1.55
CA VAL A 144 12.24 -10.25 0.78
C VAL A 144 13.36 -10.69 1.71
N GLN A 145 13.90 -11.87 1.45
CA GLN A 145 15.11 -12.39 2.10
C GLN A 145 16.27 -12.30 1.10
N PRO A 146 17.09 -11.24 1.11
CA PRO A 146 18.14 -11.06 0.13
C PRO A 146 19.20 -12.15 0.21
N GLY A 147 19.83 -12.45 -0.93
CA GLY A 147 20.84 -13.50 -1.03
C GLY A 147 20.27 -14.93 -1.03
N THR A 148 18.98 -15.09 -1.28
CA THR A 148 18.35 -16.39 -1.44
C THR A 148 17.92 -16.65 -2.87
N ASN A 149 18.07 -17.88 -3.35
CA ASN A 149 17.60 -18.31 -4.67
C ASN A 149 16.09 -18.05 -4.86
N VAL A 150 15.32 -18.00 -3.76
CA VAL A 150 13.88 -17.72 -3.80
C VAL A 150 13.63 -16.27 -4.16
N ALA A 151 14.39 -15.32 -3.58
CA ALA A 151 14.25 -13.91 -3.90
C ALA A 151 14.54 -13.63 -5.38
N ASP A 152 15.64 -14.17 -5.89
CA ASP A 152 16.04 -14.01 -7.30
C ASP A 152 15.00 -14.61 -8.25
N ARG A 153 14.49 -15.79 -7.92
CA ARG A 153 13.48 -16.49 -8.72
C ARG A 153 12.15 -15.71 -8.77
N ILE A 154 11.67 -15.21 -7.64
CA ILE A 154 10.44 -14.41 -7.59
C ILE A 154 10.60 -13.14 -8.44
N GLU A 155 11.73 -12.48 -8.34
CA GLU A 155 12.01 -11.28 -9.14
C GLU A 155 12.00 -11.59 -10.64
N GLN A 156 12.62 -12.70 -11.04
CA GLN A 156 12.61 -13.16 -12.42
C GLN A 156 11.20 -13.53 -12.92
N GLU A 157 10.42 -14.24 -12.11
CA GLU A 157 9.04 -14.60 -12.46
C GLU A 157 8.15 -13.36 -12.64
N VAL A 158 8.25 -12.38 -11.71
CA VAL A 158 7.49 -11.13 -11.80
C VAL A 158 7.92 -10.29 -13.01
N ALA A 159 9.23 -10.22 -13.29
CA ALA A 159 9.76 -9.52 -14.45
C ALA A 159 9.34 -10.21 -15.76
N SER A 160 9.42 -11.55 -15.83
CA SER A 160 9.02 -12.34 -17.00
C SER A 160 7.51 -12.21 -17.30
N ALA A 161 6.69 -12.00 -16.27
CA ALA A 161 5.27 -11.70 -16.41
C ALA A 161 4.99 -10.26 -16.89
N GLY A 162 6.02 -9.44 -17.11
CA GLY A 162 5.89 -8.05 -17.54
C GLY A 162 5.18 -7.16 -16.53
N LEU A 163 5.27 -7.48 -15.24
CA LEU A 163 4.63 -6.69 -14.20
C LEU A 163 5.49 -5.46 -13.84
N PRO A 164 4.87 -4.29 -13.65
CA PRO A 164 5.59 -3.08 -13.28
C PRO A 164 6.01 -3.11 -11.82
N ILE A 165 7.29 -3.41 -11.56
CA ILE A 165 7.85 -3.53 -10.20
C ILE A 165 8.37 -2.17 -9.72
N LEU A 166 8.12 -1.81 -8.44
CA LEU A 166 8.83 -0.74 -7.77
C LEU A 166 10.30 -1.08 -7.59
N LYS A 167 11.17 -0.08 -7.61
CA LYS A 167 12.63 -0.28 -7.45
C LYS A 167 12.96 -0.79 -6.05
N THR A 168 12.28 -0.24 -5.03
CA THR A 168 12.50 -0.62 -3.63
C THR A 168 11.87 -1.96 -3.31
N ARG A 169 12.64 -2.81 -2.67
CA ARG A 169 12.21 -4.10 -2.10
C ARG A 169 12.15 -3.97 -0.60
N LEU A 170 11.06 -4.40 0.01
CA LEU A 170 10.90 -4.41 1.46
C LEU A 170 11.33 -5.77 2.00
N HIS A 171 12.42 -5.77 2.75
CA HIS A 171 12.97 -6.99 3.32
C HIS A 171 12.12 -7.49 4.50
N ARG A 172 12.28 -8.76 4.84
CA ARG A 172 11.68 -9.34 6.04
C ARG A 172 12.44 -8.88 7.28
N LEU A 173 12.07 -7.72 7.81
CA LEU A 173 12.72 -7.12 8.97
C LEU A 173 11.74 -7.08 10.16
N VAL A 174 12.27 -7.32 11.36
CA VAL A 174 11.50 -7.25 12.61
C VAL A 174 10.91 -5.85 12.80
N ALA A 175 11.62 -4.80 12.41
CA ALA A 175 11.14 -3.42 12.52
C ALA A 175 9.80 -3.17 11.79
N PHE A 176 9.50 -3.87 10.68
CA PHE A 176 8.20 -3.79 10.03
C PHE A 176 7.09 -4.51 10.81
N GLN A 177 7.44 -5.55 11.57
CA GLN A 177 6.50 -6.23 12.46
C GLN A 177 6.22 -5.38 13.71
N GLU A 178 7.27 -4.74 14.25
CA GLU A 178 7.17 -3.86 15.42
C GLU A 178 6.23 -2.67 15.20
N MET A 179 6.04 -2.18 13.97
CA MET A 179 5.04 -1.14 13.66
C MET A 179 3.65 -1.50 14.20
N SER A 180 3.31 -2.79 14.24
CA SER A 180 2.00 -3.25 14.73
C SER A 180 1.80 -3.06 16.23
N PHE A 181 2.88 -2.90 17.00
CA PHE A 181 2.88 -2.74 18.44
C PHE A 181 3.29 -1.34 18.91
N THR A 182 4.16 -0.69 18.14
CA THR A 182 4.72 0.62 18.51
C THR A 182 3.93 1.79 17.94
N GLY A 183 3.18 1.57 16.85
CA GLY A 183 2.50 2.62 16.11
C GLY A 183 3.44 3.54 15.32
N LEU A 184 4.75 3.23 15.28
CA LEU A 184 5.77 4.07 14.65
C LEU A 184 6.33 3.37 13.41
N ALA A 185 6.35 4.09 12.29
CA ALA A 185 7.07 3.62 11.11
C ALA A 185 8.60 3.78 11.30
N PRO A 186 9.43 2.83 10.82
CA PRO A 186 10.87 2.90 10.98
C PRO A 186 11.50 4.15 10.33
N VAL A 187 12.38 4.83 11.08
CA VAL A 187 13.11 6.02 10.61
C VAL A 187 14.62 5.82 10.54
N SER A 188 15.13 4.71 11.07
CA SER A 188 16.57 4.43 11.18
C SER A 188 16.90 3.00 10.79
N GLY A 189 18.18 2.73 10.64
CA GLY A 189 18.68 1.42 10.22
C GLY A 189 18.24 1.03 8.82
N LEU A 190 18.35 -0.25 8.48
CA LEU A 190 17.99 -0.76 7.15
C LEU A 190 16.50 -0.55 6.85
N ALA A 191 15.62 -0.73 7.84
CA ALA A 191 14.19 -0.52 7.66
C ALA A 191 13.86 0.95 7.35
N GLY A 192 14.48 1.90 8.06
CA GLY A 192 14.31 3.33 7.78
C GLY A 192 14.81 3.72 6.37
N ILE A 193 15.95 3.18 5.95
CA ILE A 193 16.46 3.38 4.58
C ILE A 193 15.47 2.84 3.54
N GLN A 194 14.92 1.65 3.76
CA GLN A 194 13.94 1.07 2.84
C GLN A 194 12.63 1.87 2.82
N CYS A 195 12.17 2.35 3.97
CA CYS A 195 11.01 3.24 4.04
C CYS A 195 11.24 4.52 3.23
N SER A 196 12.38 5.18 3.38
CA SER A 196 12.69 6.41 2.64
C SER A 196 12.73 6.15 1.13
N ARG A 197 13.45 5.14 0.68
CA ARG A 197 13.51 4.76 -0.74
C ARG A 197 12.15 4.38 -1.31
N PHE A 198 11.33 3.72 -0.53
CA PHE A 198 9.97 3.36 -0.94
C PHE A 198 9.11 4.62 -1.16
N LEU A 199 9.22 5.63 -0.28
CA LEU A 199 8.53 6.91 -0.48
C LEU A 199 9.11 7.69 -1.66
N ASP A 200 10.44 7.66 -1.87
CA ASP A 200 11.08 8.26 -3.05
C ASP A 200 10.53 7.63 -4.36
N ASP A 201 10.32 6.32 -4.38
CA ASP A 201 9.67 5.63 -5.51
C ASP A 201 8.23 6.10 -5.72
N LEU A 202 7.45 6.32 -4.66
CA LEU A 202 6.08 6.83 -4.75
C LEU A 202 6.04 8.29 -5.20
N GLU A 203 6.96 9.13 -4.72
CA GLU A 203 7.11 10.52 -5.14
C GLU A 203 7.46 10.60 -6.64
N ALA A 204 8.40 9.78 -7.11
CA ALA A 204 8.78 9.69 -8.51
C ALA A 204 7.62 9.25 -9.44
N LEU A 205 6.59 8.61 -8.90
CA LEU A 205 5.36 8.26 -9.60
C LEU A 205 4.28 9.36 -9.52
N GLY A 206 4.55 10.47 -8.82
CA GLY A 206 3.54 11.50 -8.54
C GLY A 206 2.45 11.03 -7.57
N ALA A 207 2.69 9.96 -6.84
CA ALA A 207 1.71 9.37 -5.92
C ALA A 207 1.82 9.92 -4.48
N LEU A 208 2.76 10.83 -4.24
CA LEU A 208 2.83 11.63 -3.02
C LEU A 208 2.82 13.11 -3.39
N PRO A 209 2.24 13.98 -2.55
CA PRO A 209 2.38 15.41 -2.74
C PRO A 209 3.87 15.78 -2.66
N GLU A 210 4.30 16.76 -3.47
CA GLU A 210 5.66 17.28 -3.37
C GLU A 210 5.90 17.80 -1.94
N THR A 211 6.75 17.10 -1.22
CA THR A 211 7.22 17.60 0.06
C THR A 211 8.14 18.77 -0.24
N THR A 212 7.64 19.99 -0.07
CA THR A 212 8.53 21.14 0.12
C THR A 212 9.46 20.73 1.26
N LYS A 213 10.73 20.45 0.92
CA LYS A 213 11.76 20.13 1.92
C LYS A 213 11.66 21.21 2.98
N LEU A 214 11.09 20.86 4.12
CA LEU A 214 11.11 21.72 5.29
C LEU A 214 12.60 21.98 5.53
N ALA A 215 13.00 23.22 5.21
CA ALA A 215 14.34 23.70 5.41
C ALA A 215 14.74 23.40 6.86
N SER A 216 15.81 22.64 6.98
CA SER A 216 16.56 22.33 8.18
C SER A 216 16.85 23.56 9.02
#